data_aece1f4dbb13e464ad85481692fcd509
#
_entry.id   aece1f4dbb13e464ad85481692fcd509
#
_cell.length_a   1.000
_cell.length_b   1.000
_cell.length_c   1.000
_cell.angle_alpha   90.00
_cell.angle_beta   90.00
_cell.angle_gamma   90.00
#
_symmetry.space_group_name_H-M   'P 1'
#
loop_
_entity.id
_entity.type
_entity.pdbx_description
1 polymer ?
#
loop_
_entity_poly.entity_id
_entity_poly.type
_entity_poly.pdbx_seq_one_letter_code
_entity_poly.pdbx_strand_id
1 'polypeptide(L)'
;MSIPKEPRQLMINLMYLVLTALLALNVSAEILNAFNTVNKGIGDSNELLNSKNELMMKMITSAAGKDGRAETQTILKQATEAQKLSAEFVAYVEELKTLVKEAAGGPSEENPEKLKTEGEMEKTSNLFLNQGKGVELEKKIRETRDKFIAILGKESGIDVPLKVSEVPAGEHAKNWEEYNFDRVPAIAVMTILTKFQQDAKSAESTILDHLRRKINAEDFSVDKLAAQVV
;
A
#
# COMPACT_ATOMS: atom_id res chain seq x y z
N MET A 1 19.94 -11.42 -44.22
CA MET A 1 18.62 -11.96 -44.62
C MET A 1 18.03 -11.04 -45.66
N SER A 2 17.76 -11.52 -46.88
CA SER A 2 17.15 -10.68 -47.91
C SER A 2 15.64 -10.62 -47.70
N ILE A 3 15.09 -9.42 -47.67
CA ILE A 3 13.66 -9.16 -47.58
C ILE A 3 12.99 -9.74 -48.84
N PRO A 4 11.97 -10.57 -48.72
CA PRO A 4 11.28 -11.14 -49.87
C PRO A 4 10.70 -10.03 -50.75
N LYS A 5 10.99 -10.05 -52.03
CA LYS A 5 10.56 -9.00 -52.98
C LYS A 5 9.14 -9.20 -53.53
N GLU A 6 8.47 -10.31 -53.19
CA GLU A 6 7.09 -10.54 -53.63
C GLU A 6 6.08 -9.86 -52.71
N PRO A 7 5.19 -8.99 -53.23
CA PRO A 7 4.21 -8.23 -52.45
C PRO A 7 3.35 -9.09 -51.53
N ARG A 8 3.01 -10.31 -51.98
CA ARG A 8 2.20 -11.27 -51.22
C ARG A 8 2.94 -11.76 -49.95
N GLN A 9 4.23 -12.04 -50.05
CA GLN A 9 5.05 -12.56 -48.96
C GLN A 9 5.37 -11.44 -47.96
N LEU A 10 5.52 -10.21 -48.45
CA LEU A 10 5.71 -9.04 -47.63
C LEU A 10 4.45 -8.72 -46.78
N MET A 11 3.26 -8.87 -47.38
CA MET A 11 1.97 -8.71 -46.65
C MET A 11 1.79 -9.80 -45.60
N ILE A 12 2.13 -11.05 -45.88
CA ILE A 12 2.06 -12.16 -44.93
C ILE A 12 3.03 -11.90 -43.76
N ASN A 13 4.27 -11.50 -44.03
CA ASN A 13 5.27 -11.20 -43.01
C ASN A 13 4.87 -9.99 -42.14
N LEU A 14 4.29 -8.97 -42.75
CA LEU A 14 3.77 -7.81 -42.05
C LEU A 14 2.61 -8.22 -41.12
N MET A 15 1.70 -9.06 -41.59
CA MET A 15 0.58 -9.58 -40.82
C MET A 15 1.06 -10.44 -39.63
N TYR A 16 2.05 -11.32 -39.82
CA TYR A 16 2.68 -12.06 -38.74
C TYR A 16 3.38 -11.15 -37.74
N LEU A 17 4.08 -10.13 -38.21
CA LEU A 17 4.76 -9.15 -37.32
C LEU A 17 3.76 -8.37 -36.48
N VAL A 18 2.65 -7.93 -37.08
CA VAL A 18 1.57 -7.24 -36.34
C VAL A 18 0.89 -8.17 -35.36
N LEU A 19 0.57 -9.42 -35.76
CA LEU A 19 -0.02 -10.41 -34.84
C LEU A 19 0.91 -10.77 -33.68
N THR A 20 2.21 -10.93 -33.95
CA THR A 20 3.21 -11.23 -32.90
C THR A 20 3.40 -10.04 -31.97
N ALA A 21 3.38 -8.81 -32.51
CA ALA A 21 3.45 -7.60 -31.72
C ALA A 21 2.19 -7.43 -30.82
N LEU A 22 1.00 -7.72 -31.34
CA LEU A 22 -0.25 -7.70 -30.55
C LEU A 22 -0.26 -8.77 -29.45
N LEU A 23 0.26 -9.98 -29.75
CA LEU A 23 0.41 -11.05 -28.75
C LEU A 23 1.44 -10.69 -27.67
N ALA A 24 2.53 -10.03 -28.03
CA ALA A 24 3.58 -9.62 -27.11
C ALA A 24 3.16 -8.43 -26.21
N LEU A 25 2.15 -7.66 -26.61
CA LEU A 25 1.62 -6.52 -25.84
C LEU A 25 0.53 -6.94 -24.83
N ASN A 26 -0.04 -8.14 -24.96
CA ASN A 26 -1.06 -8.62 -24.04
C ASN A 26 -0.42 -9.34 -22.84
N VAL A 27 -0.69 -8.85 -21.63
CA VAL A 27 -0.38 -9.60 -20.40
C VAL A 27 -1.21 -10.88 -20.37
N SER A 28 -0.58 -12.02 -20.08
CA SER A 28 -1.29 -13.30 -20.10
C SER A 28 -2.35 -13.38 -18.98
N ALA A 29 -3.43 -14.09 -19.21
CA ALA A 29 -4.50 -14.29 -18.23
C ALA A 29 -3.98 -14.92 -16.92
N GLU A 30 -2.96 -15.77 -17.01
CA GLU A 30 -2.32 -16.41 -15.85
C GLU A 30 -1.64 -15.38 -14.96
N ILE A 31 -0.94 -14.39 -15.54
CA ILE A 31 -0.29 -13.30 -14.79
C ILE A 31 -1.34 -12.42 -14.12
N LEU A 32 -2.42 -12.07 -14.81
CA LEU A 32 -3.52 -11.29 -14.22
C LEU A 32 -4.19 -12.04 -13.06
N ASN A 33 -4.42 -13.36 -13.22
CA ASN A 33 -4.92 -14.20 -12.13
C ASN A 33 -3.95 -14.31 -10.95
N ALA A 34 -2.64 -14.34 -11.20
CA ALA A 34 -1.64 -14.29 -10.12
C ALA A 34 -1.74 -12.98 -9.33
N PHE A 35 -1.87 -11.83 -10.01
CA PHE A 35 -2.09 -10.54 -9.33
C PHE A 35 -3.40 -10.52 -8.52
N ASN A 36 -4.49 -11.09 -9.03
CA ASN A 36 -5.74 -11.22 -8.28
C ASN A 36 -5.54 -12.02 -6.98
N THR A 37 -4.83 -13.15 -7.08
CA THR A 37 -4.54 -14.00 -5.91
C THR A 37 -3.69 -13.25 -4.87
N VAL A 38 -2.64 -12.55 -5.33
CA VAL A 38 -1.79 -11.75 -4.44
C VAL A 38 -2.58 -10.60 -3.82
N ASN A 39 -3.37 -9.86 -4.63
CA ASN A 39 -4.19 -8.76 -4.14
C ASN A 39 -5.18 -9.21 -3.06
N LYS A 40 -5.84 -10.36 -3.27
CA LYS A 40 -6.73 -10.95 -2.27
C LYS A 40 -5.98 -11.34 -0.99
N GLY A 41 -4.84 -12.02 -1.11
CA GLY A 41 -4.03 -12.42 0.06
C GLY A 41 -3.53 -11.21 0.88
N ILE A 42 -3.17 -10.10 0.22
CA ILE A 42 -2.84 -8.85 0.91
C ILE A 42 -4.09 -8.27 1.58
N GLY A 43 -5.26 -8.32 0.93
CA GLY A 43 -6.53 -7.90 1.50
C GLY A 43 -6.87 -8.65 2.78
N ASP A 44 -6.81 -9.97 2.76
CA ASP A 44 -7.03 -10.84 3.93
C ASP A 44 -6.05 -10.50 5.07
N SER A 45 -4.77 -10.26 4.73
CA SER A 45 -3.75 -9.82 5.69
C SER A 45 -4.08 -8.46 6.31
N ASN A 46 -4.65 -7.53 5.53
CA ASN A 46 -5.08 -6.23 6.00
C ASN A 46 -6.22 -6.32 7.03
N GLU A 47 -7.14 -7.27 6.89
CA GLU A 47 -8.21 -7.52 7.85
C GLU A 47 -7.65 -8.07 9.18
N LEU A 48 -6.67 -8.99 9.10
CA LEU A 48 -5.99 -9.50 10.29
C LEU A 48 -5.22 -8.40 11.03
N LEU A 49 -4.53 -7.51 10.30
CA LEU A 49 -3.84 -6.36 10.88
C LEU A 49 -4.83 -5.39 11.55
N ASN A 50 -5.99 -5.14 10.95
CA ASN A 50 -7.04 -4.35 11.58
C ASN A 50 -7.46 -4.94 12.91
N SER A 51 -7.82 -6.22 12.93
CA SER A 51 -8.26 -6.91 14.15
C SER A 51 -7.20 -6.86 15.25
N LYS A 52 -5.93 -7.05 14.87
CA LYS A 52 -4.79 -6.93 15.79
C LYS A 52 -4.65 -5.51 16.34
N ASN A 53 -4.72 -4.49 15.48
CA ASN A 53 -4.57 -3.09 15.87
C ASN A 53 -5.72 -2.65 16.80
N GLU A 54 -6.95 -3.09 16.54
CA GLU A 54 -8.09 -2.85 17.42
C GLU A 54 -7.90 -3.47 18.81
N LEU A 55 -7.37 -4.70 18.88
CA LEU A 55 -7.07 -5.35 20.15
C LEU A 55 -6.00 -4.58 20.93
N MET A 56 -4.92 -4.15 20.26
CA MET A 56 -3.87 -3.36 20.90
C MET A 56 -4.39 -2.02 21.40
N MET A 57 -5.23 -1.36 20.59
CA MET A 57 -5.88 -0.10 20.98
C MET A 57 -6.79 -0.27 22.22
N LYS A 58 -7.58 -1.35 22.27
CA LYS A 58 -8.39 -1.70 23.46
C LYS A 58 -7.52 -1.92 24.70
N MET A 59 -6.37 -2.58 24.57
CA MET A 59 -5.43 -2.78 25.68
C MET A 59 -4.88 -1.45 26.20
N ILE A 60 -4.42 -0.56 25.29
CA ILE A 60 -3.91 0.78 25.63
C ILE A 60 -5.00 1.60 26.33
N THR A 61 -6.21 1.61 25.77
CA THR A 61 -7.36 2.34 26.33
C THR A 61 -7.74 1.84 27.72
N SER A 62 -7.73 0.50 27.91
CA SER A 62 -8.02 -0.10 29.22
C SER A 62 -6.96 0.25 30.26
N ALA A 63 -5.69 0.23 29.88
CA ALA A 63 -4.59 0.64 30.76
C ALA A 63 -4.71 2.12 31.14
N ALA A 64 -4.97 3.01 30.18
CA ALA A 64 -5.15 4.43 30.42
C ALA A 64 -6.39 4.75 31.28
N GLY A 65 -7.43 3.93 31.20
CA GLY A 65 -8.63 4.07 32.03
C GLY A 65 -8.43 3.63 33.49
N LYS A 66 -7.51 2.73 33.75
CA LYS A 66 -7.18 2.26 35.11
C LYS A 66 -6.12 3.12 35.77
N ASP A 67 -5.23 3.69 34.97
CA ASP A 67 -4.08 4.46 35.40
C ASP A 67 -4.29 5.93 35.07
N GLY A 68 -4.51 6.76 36.08
CA GLY A 68 -4.74 8.20 35.91
C GLY A 68 -3.48 9.04 35.67
N ARG A 69 -2.31 8.41 35.41
CA ARG A 69 -1.03 9.10 35.16
C ARG A 69 -1.07 9.90 33.87
N ALA A 70 -0.47 11.09 33.87
CA ALA A 70 -0.41 11.96 32.70
C ALA A 70 0.35 11.33 31.53
N GLU A 71 1.36 10.50 31.80
CA GLU A 71 2.15 9.77 30.81
C GLU A 71 1.30 8.76 30.03
N THR A 72 0.49 7.96 30.72
CA THR A 72 -0.41 6.97 30.08
C THR A 72 -1.49 7.64 29.26
N GLN A 73 -1.98 8.82 29.67
CA GLN A 73 -2.91 9.64 28.87
C GLN A 73 -2.24 10.19 27.60
N THR A 74 -0.95 10.54 27.70
CA THR A 74 -0.17 10.98 26.53
C THR A 74 0.02 9.83 25.53
N ILE A 75 0.33 8.62 26.02
CA ILE A 75 0.43 7.41 25.20
C ILE A 75 -0.90 7.12 24.51
N LEU A 76 -2.04 7.22 25.20
CA LEU A 76 -3.36 7.05 24.60
C LEU A 76 -3.62 8.05 23.47
N LYS A 77 -3.25 9.32 23.65
CA LYS A 77 -3.37 10.33 22.59
C LYS A 77 -2.51 9.98 21.37
N GLN A 78 -1.26 9.58 21.58
CA GLN A 78 -0.36 9.14 20.51
C GLN A 78 -0.91 7.92 19.76
N ALA A 79 -1.45 6.93 20.47
CA ALA A 79 -2.08 5.76 19.88
C ALA A 79 -3.31 6.11 19.03
N THR A 80 -4.16 7.01 19.55
CA THR A 80 -5.35 7.50 18.82
C THR A 80 -4.95 8.28 17.57
N GLU A 81 -3.90 9.08 17.64
CA GLU A 81 -3.39 9.83 16.50
C GLU A 81 -2.81 8.89 15.43
N ALA A 82 -2.05 7.85 15.82
CA ALA A 82 -1.53 6.85 14.89
C ALA A 82 -2.66 6.09 14.18
N GLN A 83 -3.69 5.67 14.90
CA GLN A 83 -4.88 5.02 14.34
C GLN A 83 -5.60 5.94 13.34
N LYS A 84 -5.80 7.21 13.69
CA LYS A 84 -6.44 8.20 12.81
C LYS A 84 -5.64 8.42 11.53
N LEU A 85 -4.31 8.59 11.61
CA LEU A 85 -3.44 8.76 10.46
C LEU A 85 -3.47 7.53 9.52
N SER A 86 -3.46 6.33 10.08
CA SER A 86 -3.60 5.09 9.32
C SER A 86 -4.94 5.03 8.60
N ALA A 87 -6.04 5.32 9.28
CA ALA A 87 -7.39 5.31 8.70
C ALA A 87 -7.55 6.35 7.58
N GLU A 88 -7.04 7.56 7.77
CA GLU A 88 -7.06 8.62 6.74
C GLU A 88 -6.26 8.22 5.49
N PHE A 89 -5.10 7.60 5.66
CA PHE A 89 -4.29 7.12 4.55
C PHE A 89 -4.97 5.96 3.82
N VAL A 90 -5.53 4.99 4.55
CA VAL A 90 -6.27 3.85 3.99
C VAL A 90 -7.48 4.32 3.20
N ALA A 91 -8.23 5.29 3.70
CA ALA A 91 -9.38 5.88 3.01
C ALA A 91 -8.96 6.57 1.70
N TYR A 92 -7.89 7.37 1.73
CA TYR A 92 -7.34 8.01 0.53
C TYR A 92 -6.93 6.98 -0.53
N VAL A 93 -6.26 5.89 -0.12
CA VAL A 93 -5.89 4.82 -1.06
C VAL A 93 -7.12 4.10 -1.60
N GLU A 94 -8.21 3.94 -0.82
CA GLU A 94 -9.46 3.34 -1.31
C GLU A 94 -10.15 4.23 -2.35
N GLU A 95 -10.07 5.55 -2.23
CA GLU A 95 -10.50 6.48 -3.28
C GLU A 95 -9.71 6.27 -4.58
N LEU A 96 -8.38 6.11 -4.50
CA LEU A 96 -7.56 5.80 -5.68
C LEU A 96 -7.92 4.46 -6.30
N LYS A 97 -8.19 3.43 -5.48
CA LYS A 97 -8.64 2.12 -5.97
C LYS A 97 -9.99 2.22 -6.69
N THR A 98 -10.87 3.08 -6.22
CA THR A 98 -12.14 3.35 -6.90
C THR A 98 -11.93 3.97 -8.28
N LEU A 99 -11.04 4.95 -8.41
CA LEU A 99 -10.67 5.55 -9.70
C LEU A 99 -10.04 4.52 -10.66
N VAL A 100 -9.21 3.61 -10.14
CA VAL A 100 -8.63 2.51 -10.94
C VAL A 100 -9.72 1.54 -11.42
N LYS A 101 -10.69 1.19 -10.55
CA LYS A 101 -11.86 0.37 -10.92
C LYS A 101 -12.66 1.02 -12.04
N GLU A 102 -12.93 2.31 -11.95
CA GLU A 102 -13.63 3.07 -12.99
C GLU A 102 -12.84 3.10 -14.30
N ALA A 103 -11.53 3.37 -14.25
CA ALA A 103 -10.65 3.33 -15.42
C ALA A 103 -10.64 1.97 -16.10
N ALA A 104 -10.72 0.88 -15.34
CA ALA A 104 -10.81 -0.50 -15.83
C ALA A 104 -12.21 -0.90 -16.34
N GLY A 105 -13.17 0.03 -16.38
CA GLY A 105 -14.53 -0.21 -16.87
C GLY A 105 -15.51 -0.75 -15.82
N GLY A 106 -15.16 -0.64 -14.53
CA GLY A 106 -15.97 -1.10 -13.41
C GLY A 106 -15.74 -2.56 -13.02
N PRO A 107 -16.59 -3.12 -12.16
CA PRO A 107 -16.56 -4.52 -11.80
C PRO A 107 -16.98 -5.42 -12.98
N SER A 108 -16.48 -6.65 -12.99
CA SER A 108 -16.91 -7.66 -13.96
C SER A 108 -18.35 -8.10 -13.70
N GLU A 109 -19.11 -8.33 -14.76
CA GLU A 109 -20.49 -8.81 -14.67
C GLU A 109 -20.58 -10.25 -14.16
N GLU A 110 -19.55 -11.07 -14.46
CA GLU A 110 -19.49 -12.47 -14.04
C GLU A 110 -19.00 -12.62 -12.59
N ASN A 111 -18.10 -11.74 -12.15
CA ASN A 111 -17.54 -11.74 -10.80
C ASN A 111 -17.30 -10.30 -10.32
N PRO A 112 -18.17 -9.73 -9.49
CA PRO A 112 -18.04 -8.35 -8.99
C PRO A 112 -16.78 -8.05 -8.19
N GLU A 113 -16.07 -9.07 -7.69
CA GLU A 113 -14.76 -8.91 -7.02
C GLU A 113 -13.63 -8.61 -8.01
N LYS A 114 -13.82 -8.95 -9.29
CA LYS A 114 -12.85 -8.73 -10.37
C LYS A 114 -13.14 -7.44 -11.13
N LEU A 115 -12.09 -6.89 -11.74
CA LEU A 115 -12.22 -5.77 -12.67
C LEU A 115 -12.77 -6.27 -14.02
N LYS A 116 -13.56 -5.45 -14.71
CA LYS A 116 -14.05 -5.76 -16.07
C LYS A 116 -12.90 -5.89 -17.05
N THR A 117 -11.87 -5.05 -16.95
CA THR A 117 -10.67 -5.08 -17.77
C THR A 117 -9.43 -5.06 -16.87
N GLU A 118 -9.05 -6.23 -16.35
CA GLU A 118 -7.90 -6.40 -15.45
C GLU A 118 -6.57 -5.96 -16.08
N GLY A 119 -6.43 -6.12 -17.39
CA GLY A 119 -5.26 -5.76 -18.18
C GLY A 119 -5.25 -4.31 -18.69
N GLU A 120 -6.19 -3.44 -18.25
CA GLU A 120 -6.20 -2.03 -18.67
C GLU A 120 -4.93 -1.32 -18.21
N MET A 121 -4.18 -0.72 -19.13
CA MET A 121 -2.91 -0.05 -18.85
C MET A 121 -2.95 1.44 -19.17
N GLU A 122 -3.59 1.82 -20.27
CA GLU A 122 -3.50 3.18 -20.81
C GLU A 122 -4.22 4.17 -19.90
N LYS A 123 -5.46 3.84 -19.50
CA LYS A 123 -6.25 4.74 -18.63
C LYS A 123 -5.68 4.81 -17.23
N THR A 124 -5.14 3.69 -16.71
CA THR A 124 -4.48 3.68 -15.41
C THR A 124 -3.18 4.47 -15.44
N SER A 125 -2.33 4.32 -16.46
CA SER A 125 -1.14 5.16 -16.63
C SER A 125 -1.51 6.64 -16.75
N ASN A 126 -2.54 6.97 -17.54
CA ASN A 126 -3.02 8.34 -17.66
C ASN A 126 -3.46 8.93 -16.30
N LEU A 127 -4.15 8.16 -15.47
CA LEU A 127 -4.59 8.58 -14.13
C LEU A 127 -3.40 8.93 -13.23
N PHE A 128 -2.38 8.08 -13.19
CA PHE A 128 -1.25 8.26 -12.27
C PHE A 128 -0.19 9.23 -12.80
N LEU A 129 0.09 9.23 -14.11
CA LEU A 129 1.15 10.06 -14.70
C LEU A 129 0.62 11.42 -15.15
N ASN A 130 -0.45 11.46 -15.97
CA ASN A 130 -0.90 12.70 -16.59
C ASN A 130 -1.87 13.50 -15.70
N GLN A 131 -2.72 12.83 -14.91
CA GLN A 131 -3.60 13.48 -13.94
C GLN A 131 -2.93 13.71 -12.58
N GLY A 132 -1.67 13.31 -12.42
CA GLY A 132 -0.84 13.60 -11.25
C GLY A 132 -1.14 12.77 -9.99
N LYS A 133 -2.00 11.74 -10.07
CA LYS A 133 -2.33 10.91 -8.89
C LYS A 133 -1.13 10.14 -8.34
N GLY A 134 -0.13 9.84 -9.16
CA GLY A 134 1.12 9.22 -8.71
C GLY A 134 1.93 10.16 -7.81
N VAL A 135 2.11 11.41 -8.23
CA VAL A 135 2.81 12.44 -7.44
C VAL A 135 2.06 12.74 -6.13
N GLU A 136 0.73 12.84 -6.19
CA GLU A 136 -0.10 13.04 -4.99
C GLU A 136 0.06 11.87 -3.99
N LEU A 137 0.07 10.63 -4.49
CA LEU A 137 0.26 9.43 -3.68
C LEU A 137 1.65 9.39 -3.04
N GLU A 138 2.72 9.64 -3.82
CA GLU A 138 4.08 9.71 -3.29
C GLU A 138 4.20 10.73 -2.17
N LYS A 139 3.69 11.93 -2.38
CA LYS A 139 3.66 12.98 -1.36
C LYS A 139 2.90 12.54 -0.11
N LYS A 140 1.72 11.93 -0.28
CA LYS A 140 0.89 11.44 0.83
C LYS A 140 1.59 10.33 1.63
N ILE A 141 2.31 9.42 0.96
CA ILE A 141 3.12 8.39 1.63
C ILE A 141 4.20 9.04 2.50
N ARG A 142 4.97 9.98 1.95
CA ARG A 142 6.04 10.68 2.68
C ARG A 142 5.49 11.45 3.88
N GLU A 143 4.44 12.25 3.70
CA GLU A 143 3.82 13.03 4.77
C GLU A 143 3.27 12.14 5.90
N THR A 144 2.59 11.03 5.54
CA THR A 144 2.04 10.10 6.54
C THR A 144 3.16 9.38 7.29
N ARG A 145 4.22 8.95 6.59
CA ARG A 145 5.41 8.36 7.20
C ARG A 145 6.07 9.31 8.20
N ASP A 146 6.27 10.57 7.82
CA ASP A 146 6.92 11.58 8.68
C ASP A 146 6.11 11.81 9.97
N LYS A 147 4.78 11.81 9.87
CA LYS A 147 3.89 11.89 11.04
C LYS A 147 4.00 10.64 11.93
N PHE A 148 4.07 9.44 11.37
CA PHE A 148 4.30 8.21 12.14
C PHE A 148 5.64 8.24 12.87
N ILE A 149 6.71 8.70 12.20
CA ILE A 149 8.03 8.87 12.81
C ILE A 149 7.98 9.92 13.95
N ALA A 150 7.22 11.00 13.79
CA ALA A 150 7.05 12.01 14.83
C ALA A 150 6.36 11.44 16.09
N ILE A 151 5.37 10.55 15.93
CA ILE A 151 4.69 9.87 17.05
C ILE A 151 5.65 8.91 17.76
N LEU A 152 6.46 8.13 17.02
CA LEU A 152 7.45 7.22 17.58
C LEU A 152 8.59 7.96 18.33
N GLY A 153 8.92 9.15 17.88
CA GLY A 153 10.15 9.86 18.25
C GLY A 153 11.34 9.41 17.39
N LYS A 154 12.11 10.36 16.91
CA LYS A 154 13.25 10.12 16.00
C LYS A 154 14.33 9.19 16.58
N GLU A 155 14.44 9.15 17.90
CA GLU A 155 15.43 8.34 18.64
C GLU A 155 14.99 6.90 18.88
N SER A 156 13.76 6.52 18.51
CA SER A 156 13.25 5.15 18.73
C SER A 156 14.00 4.07 17.97
N GLY A 157 14.66 4.42 16.86
CA GLY A 157 15.35 3.47 15.96
C GLY A 157 14.41 2.49 15.25
N ILE A 158 13.09 2.69 15.36
CA ILE A 158 12.07 1.81 14.77
C ILE A 158 11.84 2.22 13.32
N ASP A 159 12.01 1.28 12.39
CA ASP A 159 11.66 1.52 10.97
C ASP A 159 10.15 1.47 10.75
N VAL A 160 9.64 2.46 10.02
CA VAL A 160 8.22 2.54 9.63
C VAL A 160 8.06 1.89 8.25
N PRO A 161 7.22 0.85 8.11
CA PRO A 161 7.06 0.11 6.85
C PRO A 161 6.58 0.95 5.67
N LEU A 162 5.73 1.96 5.92
CA LEU A 162 5.21 2.85 4.88
C LEU A 162 6.33 3.73 4.32
N LYS A 163 6.79 3.44 3.10
CA LYS A 163 7.89 4.19 2.46
C LYS A 163 7.82 4.15 0.94
N VAL A 164 8.35 5.19 0.33
CA VAL A 164 8.58 5.29 -1.11
C VAL A 164 9.91 4.57 -1.41
N SER A 165 9.87 3.57 -2.30
CA SER A 165 11.08 2.92 -2.79
C SER A 165 11.82 3.83 -3.76
N GLU A 166 13.14 3.77 -3.76
CA GLU A 166 13.94 4.42 -4.80
C GLU A 166 13.79 3.68 -6.12
N VAL A 167 13.84 4.44 -7.23
CA VAL A 167 13.89 3.84 -8.56
C VAL A 167 15.25 3.15 -8.72
N PRO A 168 15.29 1.84 -9.06
CA PRO A 168 16.56 1.12 -9.18
C PRO A 168 17.45 1.74 -10.27
N ALA A 169 18.77 1.76 -10.03
CA ALA A 169 19.72 2.26 -11.00
C ALA A 169 19.70 1.39 -12.26
N GLY A 170 19.60 2.03 -13.43
CA GLY A 170 19.55 1.35 -14.73
C GLY A 170 18.14 1.15 -15.29
N GLU A 171 17.11 1.49 -14.56
CA GLU A 171 15.74 1.54 -15.07
C GLU A 171 15.54 2.77 -15.98
N HIS A 172 14.61 2.64 -16.95
CA HIS A 172 14.29 3.73 -17.89
C HIS A 172 13.35 4.79 -17.30
N ALA A 173 12.70 4.48 -16.16
CA ALA A 173 11.80 5.39 -15.49
C ALA A 173 12.55 6.59 -14.88
N LYS A 174 12.03 7.80 -15.07
CA LYS A 174 12.65 9.05 -14.61
C LYS A 174 12.33 9.39 -13.16
N ASN A 175 11.21 8.87 -12.67
CA ASN A 175 10.65 9.17 -11.34
C ASN A 175 9.87 7.96 -10.80
N TRP A 176 9.45 8.06 -9.53
CA TRP A 176 8.80 6.98 -8.82
C TRP A 176 7.44 6.58 -9.42
N GLU A 177 6.64 7.57 -9.84
CA GLU A 177 5.33 7.31 -10.43
C GLU A 177 5.45 6.63 -11.80
N GLU A 178 6.41 7.02 -12.62
CA GLU A 178 6.67 6.36 -13.91
C GLU A 178 7.10 4.90 -13.69
N TYR A 179 7.98 4.65 -12.73
CA TYR A 179 8.43 3.30 -12.39
C TYR A 179 7.30 2.38 -11.94
N ASN A 180 6.35 2.90 -11.16
CA ASN A 180 5.30 2.08 -10.57
C ASN A 180 4.02 1.98 -11.39
N PHE A 181 3.75 2.93 -12.31
CA PHE A 181 2.44 3.07 -12.94
C PHE A 181 2.48 3.20 -14.46
N ASP A 182 3.66 3.33 -15.11
CA ASP A 182 3.70 3.39 -16.58
C ASP A 182 3.45 2.01 -17.18
N ARG A 183 2.37 1.90 -17.95
CA ARG A 183 1.93 0.67 -18.65
C ARG A 183 1.78 -0.54 -17.72
N VAL A 184 1.40 -0.30 -16.48
CA VAL A 184 1.11 -1.34 -15.49
C VAL A 184 -0.36 -1.74 -15.58
N PRO A 185 -0.70 -3.04 -15.65
CA PRO A 185 -2.09 -3.51 -15.68
C PRO A 185 -2.88 -3.04 -14.47
N ALA A 186 -4.16 -2.72 -14.64
CA ALA A 186 -5.04 -2.22 -13.59
C ALA A 186 -5.04 -3.10 -12.34
N ILE A 187 -5.04 -4.42 -12.49
CA ILE A 187 -5.00 -5.34 -11.35
C ILE A 187 -3.66 -5.28 -10.60
N ALA A 188 -2.55 -5.04 -11.28
CA ALA A 188 -1.26 -4.87 -10.64
C ALA A 188 -1.20 -3.53 -9.89
N VAL A 189 -1.76 -2.45 -10.46
CA VAL A 189 -1.93 -1.16 -9.77
C VAL A 189 -2.80 -1.32 -8.52
N MET A 190 -3.91 -2.07 -8.60
CA MET A 190 -4.74 -2.41 -7.44
C MET A 190 -3.92 -3.11 -6.35
N THR A 191 -3.06 -4.04 -6.74
CA THR A 191 -2.19 -4.78 -5.81
C THR A 191 -1.18 -3.86 -5.13
N ILE A 192 -0.56 -2.93 -5.87
CA ILE A 192 0.35 -1.92 -5.33
C ILE A 192 -0.38 -1.03 -4.31
N LEU A 193 -1.58 -0.57 -4.63
CA LEU A 193 -2.39 0.25 -3.73
C LEU A 193 -2.78 -0.52 -2.46
N THR A 194 -3.20 -1.78 -2.59
CA THR A 194 -3.54 -2.65 -1.45
C THR A 194 -2.32 -2.89 -0.56
N LYS A 195 -1.12 -3.00 -1.14
CA LYS A 195 0.14 -3.08 -0.40
C LYS A 195 0.42 -1.80 0.40
N PHE A 196 0.19 -0.61 -0.14
CA PHE A 196 0.35 0.63 0.62
C PHE A 196 -0.64 0.72 1.79
N GLN A 197 -1.86 0.21 1.64
CA GLN A 197 -2.79 0.07 2.77
C GLN A 197 -2.22 -0.86 3.85
N GLN A 198 -1.62 -1.99 3.45
CA GLN A 198 -0.94 -2.92 4.37
C GLN A 198 0.22 -2.25 5.10
N ASP A 199 1.06 -1.51 4.38
CA ASP A 199 2.21 -0.82 4.96
C ASP A 199 1.79 0.22 6.01
N ALA A 200 0.70 0.97 5.76
CA ALA A 200 0.15 1.93 6.72
C ALA A 200 -0.40 1.24 7.99
N LYS A 201 -1.15 0.13 7.83
CA LYS A 201 -1.67 -0.67 8.95
C LYS A 201 -0.54 -1.35 9.75
N SER A 202 0.52 -1.78 9.07
CA SER A 202 1.72 -2.34 9.71
C SER A 202 2.48 -1.26 10.49
N ALA A 203 2.56 -0.03 9.96
CA ALA A 203 3.14 1.10 10.67
C ALA A 203 2.35 1.43 11.94
N GLU A 204 1.02 1.49 11.87
CA GLU A 204 0.14 1.62 13.02
C GLU A 204 0.40 0.51 14.05
N SER A 205 0.42 -0.77 13.60
CA SER A 205 0.70 -1.92 14.48
C SER A 205 2.03 -1.78 15.21
N THR A 206 3.07 -1.33 14.52
CA THR A 206 4.41 -1.10 15.08
C THR A 206 4.40 -0.01 16.15
N ILE A 207 3.69 1.09 15.88
CA ILE A 207 3.54 2.21 16.83
C ILE A 207 2.76 1.75 18.07
N LEU A 208 1.62 1.09 17.89
CA LEU A 208 0.79 0.60 18.99
C LEU A 208 1.55 -0.40 19.88
N ASP A 209 2.34 -1.31 19.29
CA ASP A 209 3.17 -2.24 20.07
C ASP A 209 4.26 -1.52 20.86
N HIS A 210 4.92 -0.53 20.26
CA HIS A 210 5.90 0.30 20.94
C HIS A 210 5.28 1.07 22.13
N LEU A 211 4.14 1.70 21.92
CA LEU A 211 3.43 2.45 22.96
C LEU A 211 2.93 1.54 24.09
N ARG A 212 2.42 0.36 23.75
CA ARG A 212 2.01 -0.66 24.74
C ARG A 212 3.19 -1.13 25.61
N ARG A 213 4.37 -1.33 25.01
CA ARG A 213 5.59 -1.71 25.76
C ARG A 213 6.04 -0.62 26.71
N LYS A 214 5.88 0.65 26.37
CA LYS A 214 6.15 1.78 27.28
C LYS A 214 5.27 1.73 28.54
N ILE A 215 3.96 1.51 28.39
CA ILE A 215 3.03 1.36 29.54
C ILE A 215 3.51 0.22 30.45
N ASN A 216 3.79 -0.97 29.90
CA ASN A 216 4.21 -2.11 30.70
C ASN A 216 5.56 -1.90 31.40
N ALA A 217 6.51 -1.21 30.76
CA ALA A 217 7.82 -0.91 31.36
C ALA A 217 7.71 0.08 32.53
N GLU A 218 6.79 1.03 32.44
CA GLU A 218 6.52 1.99 33.51
C GLU A 218 5.83 1.32 34.70
N ASP A 219 4.88 0.42 34.49
CA ASP A 219 4.26 -0.36 35.57
C ASP A 219 5.30 -1.20 36.33
N PHE A 220 6.26 -1.81 35.61
CA PHE A 220 7.33 -2.59 36.25
C PHE A 220 8.30 -1.73 37.08
N SER A 221 8.51 -0.46 36.72
CA SER A 221 9.37 0.46 37.47
C SER A 221 8.68 0.96 38.75
N VAL A 222 7.38 1.19 38.71
CA VAL A 222 6.57 1.61 39.87
C VAL A 222 6.47 0.48 40.89
N ASP A 223 6.23 -0.76 40.47
CA ASP A 223 6.19 -1.93 41.37
C ASP A 223 7.54 -2.17 42.05
N LYS A 224 8.67 -1.96 41.36
CA LYS A 224 10.00 -2.04 41.95
C LYS A 224 10.24 -0.95 42.99
N LEU A 225 9.79 0.26 42.76
CA LEU A 225 9.92 1.38 43.73
C LEU A 225 9.03 1.15 44.96
N ALA A 226 7.79 0.67 44.75
CA ALA A 226 6.90 0.29 45.85
C ALA A 226 7.48 -0.81 46.72
N ALA A 227 8.15 -1.82 46.13
CA ALA A 227 8.81 -2.94 46.84
C ALA A 227 10.09 -2.49 47.60
N GLN A 228 10.71 -1.35 47.27
CA GLN A 228 11.88 -0.83 47.98
C GLN A 228 11.53 0.09 49.17
N VAL A 229 10.28 0.48 49.31
CA VAL A 229 9.80 1.39 50.37
C VAL A 229 9.12 0.64 51.54
N VAL A 230 9.00 -0.70 51.42
CA VAL A 230 8.54 -1.61 52.47
C VAL A 230 9.73 -2.34 53.08
#